data_4d2a5796c1b54fd094da2e7599dcc240
#
_entry.id   4d2a5796c1b54fd094da2e7599dcc240
#
_cell.length_a   1.000
_cell.length_b   1.000
_cell.length_c   1.000
_cell.angle_alpha   90.00
_cell.angle_beta   90.00
_cell.angle_gamma   90.00
#
_symmetry.space_group_name_H-M   'P 1'
#
loop_
_entity.id
_entity.type
_entity.pdbx_description
1 polymer ?
#
loop_
_entity_poly.entity_id
_entity_poly.type
_entity_poly.pdbx_seq_one_letter_code
_entity_poly.pdbx_strand_id
1 'polypeptide(L)'
;MTYSGKIKEEISKIESDKIEEISELSGILCTNSDIKLYSIRVQTENLNAANRIFKIVKDNYNVTSNITVKKNYNFKKNEVYIIEIKKNVPEIIKDIGLMNETGFKINLTPREEIVADDNLKSAYLRGCFLICGSVNDPKTSRYHLEIIESSEEQANFINNLINSYNLNSKVLRRKKGYMVYIKEAEKISDFLKLIKAFNGVMYYEDIRTYREKVNLNNRINNCEQANVEKSMASSNRQIKDIEIIKAYDAYGLLDDKVKVVAEYRIKYPESSLIELSQIISVETKNKITKSCVNHRLRKIRELAEKLQKK
;
A
#
# COMPACT_ATOMS: atom_id res chain seq x y z
N MET A 1 2.35 -0.12 20.85
CA MET A 1 1.83 -1.30 20.10
C MET A 1 1.91 -1.00 18.60
N THR A 2 2.36 -1.92 17.78
CA THR A 2 2.44 -1.79 16.32
C THR A 2 1.04 -1.84 15.70
N TYR A 3 0.89 -1.37 14.44
CA TYR A 3 -0.39 -1.46 13.73
C TYR A 3 -0.87 -2.92 13.59
N SER A 4 0.01 -3.85 13.17
CA SER A 4 -0.30 -5.30 13.19
C SER A 4 -0.76 -5.79 14.56
N GLY A 5 -0.14 -5.30 15.64
CA GLY A 5 -0.51 -5.66 17.01
C GLY A 5 -1.93 -5.21 17.37
N LYS A 6 -2.34 -4.01 16.93
CA LYS A 6 -3.70 -3.49 17.14
C LYS A 6 -4.75 -4.33 16.40
N ILE A 7 -4.44 -4.70 15.14
CA ILE A 7 -5.31 -5.59 14.37
C ILE A 7 -5.46 -6.95 15.04
N LYS A 8 -4.33 -7.56 15.47
CA LYS A 8 -4.37 -8.85 16.17
C LYS A 8 -5.16 -8.78 17.48
N GLU A 9 -5.05 -7.68 18.22
CA GLU A 9 -5.86 -7.44 19.40
C GLU A 9 -7.35 -7.34 19.07
N GLU A 10 -7.71 -6.61 18.03
CA GLU A 10 -9.10 -6.45 17.58
C GLU A 10 -9.72 -7.80 17.20
N ILE A 11 -9.07 -8.53 16.28
CA ILE A 11 -9.61 -9.80 15.78
C ILE A 11 -9.64 -10.92 16.82
N SER A 12 -8.78 -10.87 17.84
CA SER A 12 -8.79 -11.85 18.94
C SER A 12 -10.00 -11.74 19.86
N LYS A 13 -10.72 -10.60 19.81
CA LYS A 13 -11.91 -10.33 20.63
C LYS A 13 -13.22 -10.63 19.91
N ILE A 14 -13.17 -11.06 18.65
CA ILE A 14 -14.36 -11.36 17.86
C ILE A 14 -15.09 -12.55 18.47
N GLU A 15 -16.37 -12.36 18.73
CA GLU A 15 -17.26 -13.45 19.12
C GLU A 15 -17.72 -14.18 17.86
N SER A 16 -17.63 -15.50 17.86
CA SER A 16 -17.94 -16.39 16.75
C SER A 16 -18.70 -17.58 17.26
N ASP A 17 -19.45 -18.26 16.41
CA ASP A 17 -20.05 -19.53 16.73
C ASP A 17 -18.99 -20.66 16.80
N LYS A 18 -19.43 -21.84 17.28
CA LYS A 18 -18.52 -22.99 17.46
C LYS A 18 -17.83 -23.40 16.16
N ILE A 19 -18.53 -23.35 15.03
CA ILE A 19 -18.01 -23.81 13.73
C ILE A 19 -16.95 -22.82 13.19
N GLU A 20 -17.23 -21.52 13.28
CA GLU A 20 -16.24 -20.47 12.97
C GLU A 20 -15.03 -20.56 13.88
N GLU A 21 -15.20 -20.83 15.19
CA GLU A 21 -14.09 -20.99 16.14
C GLU A 21 -13.19 -22.20 15.81
N ILE A 22 -13.78 -23.30 15.34
CA ILE A 22 -13.03 -24.48 14.90
C ILE A 22 -12.24 -24.15 13.63
N SER A 23 -12.85 -23.46 12.68
CA SER A 23 -12.16 -22.99 11.46
C SER A 23 -11.01 -22.03 11.80
N GLU A 24 -11.23 -21.07 12.70
CA GLU A 24 -10.18 -20.16 13.20
C GLU A 24 -9.03 -20.93 13.86
N LEU A 25 -9.35 -21.90 14.73
CA LEU A 25 -8.37 -22.76 15.37
C LEU A 25 -7.57 -23.60 14.35
N SER A 26 -8.24 -24.10 13.30
CA SER A 26 -7.57 -24.77 12.19
C SER A 26 -6.54 -23.88 11.52
N GLY A 27 -6.90 -22.62 11.17
CA GLY A 27 -5.96 -21.65 10.61
C GLY A 27 -4.77 -21.37 11.52
N ILE A 28 -5.00 -21.24 12.83
CA ILE A 28 -3.95 -21.07 13.85
C ILE A 28 -2.98 -22.27 13.86
N LEU A 29 -3.53 -23.47 13.92
CA LEU A 29 -2.72 -24.68 14.12
C LEU A 29 -2.01 -25.13 12.83
N CYS A 30 -2.57 -24.91 11.67
CA CYS A 30 -1.91 -25.20 10.40
C CYS A 30 -0.69 -24.30 10.15
N THR A 31 -0.74 -23.07 10.66
CA THR A 31 0.27 -22.05 10.29
C THR A 31 1.55 -22.17 11.10
N ASN A 32 1.48 -22.34 12.40
CA ASN A 32 2.67 -22.37 13.28
C ASN A 32 2.48 -23.22 14.52
N SER A 33 2.33 -24.53 14.32
CA SER A 33 2.27 -25.46 15.44
C SER A 33 3.12 -26.70 15.23
N ASP A 34 3.56 -27.31 16.34
CA ASP A 34 4.10 -28.64 16.37
C ASP A 34 2.98 -29.59 16.84
N ILE A 35 2.39 -30.31 15.89
CA ILE A 35 1.26 -31.23 16.12
C ILE A 35 1.78 -32.64 16.17
N LYS A 36 1.57 -33.30 17.33
CA LYS A 36 1.84 -34.72 17.57
C LYS A 36 0.55 -35.41 18.00
N LEU A 37 0.52 -36.73 17.92
CA LEU A 37 -0.67 -37.53 18.25
C LEU A 37 -1.25 -37.23 19.65
N TYR A 38 -0.41 -36.83 20.63
CA TYR A 38 -0.82 -36.61 22.01
C TYR A 38 -0.48 -35.22 22.55
N SER A 39 0.00 -34.32 21.70
CA SER A 39 0.30 -32.95 22.10
C SER A 39 0.27 -32.00 20.94
N ILE A 40 -0.30 -30.82 21.15
CA ILE A 40 -0.23 -29.68 20.20
C ILE A 40 0.50 -28.56 20.92
N ARG A 41 1.49 -27.97 20.25
CA ARG A 41 2.27 -26.87 20.78
C ARG A 41 2.27 -25.71 19.79
N VAL A 42 1.80 -24.55 20.26
CA VAL A 42 1.78 -23.28 19.48
C VAL A 42 2.70 -22.28 20.16
N GLN A 43 3.43 -21.50 19.38
CA GLN A 43 4.26 -20.41 19.88
C GLN A 43 3.84 -19.10 19.24
N THR A 44 3.70 -18.05 20.06
CA THR A 44 3.36 -16.71 19.57
C THR A 44 4.00 -15.65 20.47
N GLU A 45 4.36 -14.49 19.88
CA GLU A 45 4.80 -13.30 20.63
C GLU A 45 3.61 -12.41 21.02
N ASN A 46 2.40 -12.76 20.65
CA ASN A 46 1.19 -11.97 20.89
C ASN A 46 0.34 -12.60 22.01
N LEU A 47 0.22 -11.91 23.13
CA LEU A 47 -0.58 -12.35 24.27
C LEU A 47 -2.06 -12.53 23.90
N ASN A 48 -2.62 -11.65 23.08
CA ASN A 48 -4.03 -11.74 22.68
C ASN A 48 -4.30 -13.00 21.85
N ALA A 49 -3.34 -13.36 20.97
CA ALA A 49 -3.41 -14.63 20.23
C ALA A 49 -3.35 -15.85 21.17
N ALA A 50 -2.46 -15.82 22.17
CA ALA A 50 -2.37 -16.90 23.16
C ALA A 50 -3.67 -17.06 23.95
N ASN A 51 -4.27 -15.94 24.39
CA ASN A 51 -5.54 -15.94 25.11
C ASN A 51 -6.70 -16.43 24.22
N ARG A 52 -6.72 -16.07 22.93
CA ARG A 52 -7.74 -16.55 21.98
C ARG A 52 -7.68 -18.06 21.80
N ILE A 53 -6.49 -18.62 21.61
CA ILE A 53 -6.30 -20.07 21.53
C ILE A 53 -6.80 -20.76 22.79
N PHE A 54 -6.39 -20.25 23.96
CA PHE A 54 -6.81 -20.80 25.24
C PHE A 54 -8.34 -20.80 25.38
N LYS A 55 -8.99 -19.68 25.01
CA LYS A 55 -10.45 -19.54 25.07
C LYS A 55 -11.13 -20.55 24.14
N ILE A 56 -10.75 -20.62 22.87
CA ILE A 56 -11.37 -21.54 21.89
C ILE A 56 -11.25 -22.99 22.36
N VAL A 57 -10.06 -23.40 22.82
CA VAL A 57 -9.83 -24.78 23.28
C VAL A 57 -10.63 -25.10 24.54
N LYS A 58 -10.72 -24.16 25.48
CA LYS A 58 -11.48 -24.34 26.71
C LYS A 58 -13.00 -24.41 26.42
N ASP A 59 -13.53 -23.51 25.62
CA ASP A 59 -14.96 -23.37 25.38
C ASP A 59 -15.50 -24.52 24.52
N ASN A 60 -14.75 -24.97 23.52
CA ASN A 60 -15.20 -26.01 22.59
C ASN A 60 -14.91 -27.45 23.06
N TYR A 61 -13.81 -27.67 23.82
CA TYR A 61 -13.35 -29.01 24.20
C TYR A 61 -13.29 -29.25 25.71
N ASN A 62 -13.63 -28.25 26.51
CA ASN A 62 -13.50 -28.28 27.99
C ASN A 62 -12.08 -28.69 28.46
N VAL A 63 -11.06 -28.28 27.70
CA VAL A 63 -9.65 -28.55 27.95
C VAL A 63 -8.91 -27.29 28.37
N THR A 64 -8.23 -27.35 29.50
CA THR A 64 -7.34 -26.26 29.93
C THR A 64 -5.96 -26.48 29.36
N SER A 65 -5.53 -25.54 28.48
CA SER A 65 -4.18 -25.55 27.91
C SER A 65 -3.17 -24.99 28.90
N ASN A 66 -1.93 -25.47 28.86
CA ASN A 66 -0.82 -24.93 29.65
C ASN A 66 -0.19 -23.75 28.86
N ILE A 67 -0.10 -22.59 29.49
CA ILE A 67 0.60 -21.43 28.89
C ILE A 67 1.91 -21.22 29.64
N THR A 68 3.04 -21.30 28.93
CA THR A 68 4.37 -21.02 29.46
C THR A 68 4.91 -19.75 28.79
N VAL A 69 5.40 -18.81 29.59
CA VAL A 69 6.01 -17.56 29.08
C VAL A 69 7.53 -17.72 29.12
N LYS A 70 8.17 -17.61 27.96
CA LYS A 70 9.63 -17.53 27.84
C LYS A 70 10.06 -16.10 27.54
N LYS A 71 10.98 -15.57 28.36
CA LYS A 71 11.62 -14.27 28.07
C LYS A 71 12.85 -14.50 27.22
N ASN A 72 12.86 -13.88 26.04
CA ASN A 72 14.01 -13.94 25.15
C ASN A 72 14.92 -12.75 25.47
N TYR A 73 16.10 -12.99 26.04
CA TYR A 73 17.05 -11.94 26.45
C TYR A 73 17.94 -11.43 25.30
N ASN A 74 17.91 -12.09 24.14
CA ASN A 74 18.71 -11.74 22.98
C ASN A 74 17.95 -10.78 22.06
N PHE A 75 18.37 -9.50 22.00
CA PHE A 75 18.02 -8.42 21.06
C PHE A 75 16.74 -7.61 21.26
N LYS A 76 15.69 -8.11 21.85
CA LYS A 76 14.52 -7.36 22.34
C LYS A 76 13.91 -8.17 23.49
N LYS A 77 13.46 -7.50 24.54
CA LYS A 77 12.72 -8.12 25.67
C LYS A 77 11.33 -8.58 25.18
N ASN A 78 11.28 -9.51 24.23
CA ASN A 78 10.02 -10.06 23.73
C ASN A 78 9.69 -11.30 24.55
N GLU A 79 8.47 -11.33 25.05
CA GLU A 79 7.90 -12.52 25.68
C GLU A 79 7.35 -13.42 24.57
N VAL A 80 7.67 -14.71 24.66
CA VAL A 80 7.13 -15.75 23.78
C VAL A 80 6.19 -16.62 24.61
N TYR A 81 4.95 -16.66 24.21
CA TYR A 81 3.90 -17.47 24.82
C TYR A 81 3.87 -18.82 24.12
N ILE A 82 4.01 -19.90 24.91
CA ILE A 82 3.93 -21.27 24.43
C ILE A 82 2.68 -21.89 25.02
N ILE A 83 1.74 -22.23 24.14
CA ILE A 83 0.49 -22.90 24.47
C ILE A 83 0.66 -24.40 24.20
N GLU A 84 0.44 -25.24 25.19
CA GLU A 84 0.54 -26.67 25.08
C GLU A 84 -0.79 -27.32 25.43
N ILE A 85 -1.36 -28.13 24.52
CA ILE A 85 -2.60 -28.87 24.65
C ILE A 85 -2.23 -30.33 24.70
N LYS A 86 -2.62 -31.05 25.78
CA LYS A 86 -2.30 -32.48 26.04
C LYS A 86 -3.53 -33.38 26.18
N LYS A 87 -4.73 -32.79 26.27
CA LYS A 87 -5.96 -33.57 26.41
C LYS A 87 -6.81 -33.40 25.13
N ASN A 88 -7.58 -34.39 24.81
CA ASN A 88 -8.49 -34.43 23.66
C ASN A 88 -7.82 -34.13 22.30
N VAL A 89 -6.50 -34.33 22.19
CA VAL A 89 -5.70 -34.00 21.02
C VAL A 89 -6.21 -34.69 19.74
N PRO A 90 -6.53 -35.99 19.71
CA PRO A 90 -7.07 -36.65 18.52
C PRO A 90 -8.41 -36.07 18.05
N GLU A 91 -9.30 -35.71 19.00
CA GLU A 91 -10.59 -35.07 18.72
C GLU A 91 -10.36 -33.68 18.08
N ILE A 92 -9.51 -32.84 18.68
CA ILE A 92 -9.15 -31.55 18.17
C ILE A 92 -8.60 -31.64 16.75
N ILE A 93 -7.63 -32.53 16.49
CA ILE A 93 -6.99 -32.71 15.17
C ILE A 93 -8.01 -33.16 14.13
N LYS A 94 -8.97 -34.00 14.50
CA LYS A 94 -10.07 -34.45 13.64
C LYS A 94 -10.99 -33.29 13.29
N ASP A 95 -11.44 -32.54 14.30
CA ASP A 95 -12.43 -31.46 14.13
C ASP A 95 -11.86 -30.29 13.31
N ILE A 96 -10.58 -29.94 13.50
CA ILE A 96 -9.90 -28.92 12.68
C ILE A 96 -9.55 -29.39 11.27
N GLY A 97 -9.95 -30.61 10.88
CA GLY A 97 -9.80 -31.14 9.53
C GLY A 97 -8.40 -31.60 9.14
N LEU A 98 -7.48 -31.78 10.10
CA LEU A 98 -6.10 -32.19 9.81
C LEU A 98 -5.85 -33.69 9.87
N MET A 99 -6.81 -34.49 10.34
CA MET A 99 -6.70 -35.94 10.35
C MET A 99 -7.21 -36.50 9.04
N ASN A 100 -6.45 -37.40 8.40
CA ASN A 100 -6.92 -38.12 7.23
C ASN A 100 -8.07 -39.11 7.60
N GLU A 101 -8.76 -39.65 6.60
CA GLU A 101 -9.88 -40.58 6.79
C GLU A 101 -9.48 -41.84 7.55
N THR A 102 -8.23 -42.29 7.40
CA THR A 102 -7.70 -43.48 8.10
C THR A 102 -7.28 -43.20 9.54
N GLY A 103 -7.20 -41.95 9.99
CA GLY A 103 -6.80 -41.56 11.33
C GLY A 103 -5.30 -41.68 11.65
N PHE A 104 -4.46 -42.00 10.66
CA PHE A 104 -3.04 -42.29 10.88
C PHE A 104 -2.07 -41.16 10.42
N LYS A 105 -2.56 -40.21 9.64
CA LYS A 105 -1.69 -39.13 9.08
C LYS A 105 -2.30 -37.78 9.33
N ILE A 106 -1.44 -36.84 9.75
CA ILE A 106 -1.79 -35.42 9.88
C ILE A 106 -1.50 -34.77 8.53
N ASN A 107 -2.52 -34.13 7.92
CA ASN A 107 -2.37 -33.37 6.71
C ASN A 107 -1.78 -32.00 7.00
N LEU A 108 -1.12 -31.37 6.00
CA LEU A 108 -0.59 -30.02 6.11
C LEU A 108 -1.66 -28.96 5.87
N THR A 109 -2.73 -29.31 5.16
CA THR A 109 -3.87 -28.45 4.88
C THR A 109 -5.15 -29.07 5.42
N PRO A 110 -6.13 -28.25 5.84
CA PRO A 110 -7.40 -28.77 6.35
C PRO A 110 -8.27 -29.35 5.23
N ARG A 111 -9.28 -30.13 5.62
CA ARG A 111 -10.33 -30.60 4.69
C ARG A 111 -11.20 -29.42 4.25
N GLU A 112 -11.83 -29.55 3.07
CA GLU A 112 -12.68 -28.52 2.46
C GLU A 112 -13.81 -28.01 3.35
N GLU A 113 -14.36 -28.91 4.21
CA GLU A 113 -15.44 -28.58 5.16
C GLU A 113 -15.07 -27.41 6.10
N ILE A 114 -13.80 -27.28 6.45
CA ILE A 114 -13.28 -26.22 7.35
C ILE A 114 -13.35 -24.82 6.70
N VAL A 115 -13.40 -24.76 5.40
CA VAL A 115 -13.46 -23.54 4.60
C VAL A 115 -14.59 -23.57 3.57
N ALA A 116 -15.72 -24.21 3.91
CA ALA A 116 -16.81 -24.48 2.98
C ALA A 116 -17.53 -23.20 2.53
N ASP A 117 -17.70 -22.24 3.42
CA ASP A 117 -18.38 -20.98 3.15
C ASP A 117 -17.51 -19.74 3.48
N ASP A 118 -18.02 -18.56 3.18
CA ASP A 118 -17.28 -17.31 3.35
C ASP A 118 -17.01 -16.96 4.80
N ASN A 119 -17.86 -17.35 5.75
CA ASN A 119 -17.63 -17.12 7.17
C ASN A 119 -16.49 -18.01 7.67
N LEU A 120 -16.49 -19.27 7.27
CA LEU A 120 -15.45 -20.23 7.62
C LEU A 120 -14.09 -19.87 7.00
N LYS A 121 -14.08 -19.46 5.71
CA LYS A 121 -12.88 -18.93 5.05
C LYS A 121 -12.32 -17.71 5.79
N SER A 122 -13.21 -16.78 6.15
CA SER A 122 -12.86 -15.58 6.92
C SER A 122 -12.25 -15.96 8.27
N ALA A 123 -12.86 -16.88 9.01
CA ALA A 123 -12.39 -17.37 10.31
C ALA A 123 -11.03 -18.06 10.18
N TYR A 124 -10.85 -18.93 9.20
CA TYR A 124 -9.58 -19.59 8.90
C TYR A 124 -8.45 -18.59 8.62
N LEU A 125 -8.67 -17.63 7.69
CA LEU A 125 -7.71 -16.60 7.35
C LEU A 125 -7.41 -15.67 8.55
N ARG A 126 -8.40 -15.40 9.39
CA ARG A 126 -8.23 -14.66 10.65
C ARG A 126 -7.28 -15.41 11.58
N GLY A 127 -7.44 -16.72 11.72
CA GLY A 127 -6.53 -17.58 12.51
C GLY A 127 -5.09 -17.54 11.98
N CYS A 128 -4.90 -17.70 10.67
CA CYS A 128 -3.58 -17.61 10.03
C CYS A 128 -2.93 -16.24 10.30
N PHE A 129 -3.68 -15.14 10.09
CA PHE A 129 -3.17 -13.80 10.33
C PHE A 129 -2.85 -13.54 11.79
N LEU A 130 -3.65 -14.04 12.73
CA LEU A 130 -3.46 -13.86 14.15
C LEU A 130 -2.08 -14.38 14.62
N ILE A 131 -1.62 -15.48 14.06
CA ILE A 131 -0.34 -16.10 14.41
C ILE A 131 0.81 -15.54 13.59
N CYS A 132 0.80 -15.69 12.28
CA CYS A 132 1.91 -15.43 11.38
C CYS A 132 1.71 -14.23 10.45
N GLY A 133 0.56 -13.56 10.53
CA GLY A 133 0.26 -12.38 9.74
C GLY A 133 0.98 -11.12 10.25
N SER A 134 1.33 -10.26 9.31
CA SER A 134 1.85 -8.91 9.56
C SER A 134 1.38 -7.95 8.49
N VAL A 135 1.15 -6.71 8.85
CA VAL A 135 0.81 -5.63 7.92
C VAL A 135 1.53 -4.35 8.31
N ASN A 136 2.08 -3.66 7.32
CA ASN A 136 2.73 -2.38 7.54
C ASN A 136 1.72 -1.31 7.95
N ASP A 137 2.14 -0.41 8.85
CA ASP A 137 1.36 0.79 9.16
C ASP A 137 1.20 1.61 7.87
N PRO A 138 -0.03 2.02 7.49
CA PRO A 138 -0.28 2.79 6.28
C PRO A 138 0.43 4.15 6.26
N LYS A 139 0.94 4.63 7.39
CA LYS A 139 1.83 5.81 7.47
C LYS A 139 3.21 5.58 6.86
N THR A 140 3.63 4.33 6.75
CA THR A 140 4.93 4.01 6.14
C THR A 140 4.90 4.12 4.62
N SER A 141 6.06 4.17 3.98
CA SER A 141 6.17 4.39 2.53
C SER A 141 5.65 3.25 1.67
N ARG A 142 5.56 2.03 2.22
CA ARG A 142 5.20 0.83 1.46
C ARG A 142 4.01 0.11 2.07
N TYR A 143 3.00 -0.13 1.26
CA TYR A 143 1.91 -1.03 1.59
C TYR A 143 2.39 -2.48 1.46
N HIS A 144 2.22 -3.27 2.52
CA HIS A 144 2.61 -4.67 2.54
C HIS A 144 1.85 -5.42 3.64
N LEU A 145 1.22 -6.50 3.25
CA LEU A 145 0.65 -7.49 4.15
C LEU A 145 1.30 -8.83 3.83
N GLU A 146 1.68 -9.59 4.85
CA GLU A 146 2.28 -10.89 4.68
C GLU A 146 1.77 -11.90 5.71
N ILE A 147 1.75 -13.18 5.32
CA ILE A 147 1.57 -14.34 6.20
C ILE A 147 2.76 -15.26 5.92
N ILE A 148 3.48 -15.65 6.98
CA ILE A 148 4.69 -16.48 6.89
C ILE A 148 4.33 -17.92 7.18
N GLU A 149 4.74 -18.81 6.26
CA GLU A 149 4.48 -20.25 6.34
C GLU A 149 5.77 -21.06 6.26
N SER A 150 5.78 -22.20 6.93
CA SER A 150 6.90 -23.16 6.85
C SER A 150 6.76 -24.11 5.65
N SER A 151 5.52 -24.43 5.26
CA SER A 151 5.17 -25.37 4.19
C SER A 151 4.74 -24.65 2.91
N GLU A 152 5.19 -25.15 1.76
CA GLU A 152 4.75 -24.69 0.44
C GLU A 152 3.28 -24.99 0.18
N GLU A 153 2.85 -26.18 0.58
CA GLU A 153 1.47 -26.65 0.43
C GLU A 153 0.51 -25.72 1.17
N GLN A 154 0.81 -25.39 2.43
CA GLN A 154 0.02 -24.48 3.24
C GLN A 154 0.04 -23.05 2.69
N ALA A 155 1.20 -22.55 2.22
CA ALA A 155 1.29 -21.22 1.60
C ALA A 155 0.43 -21.13 0.33
N ASN A 156 0.46 -22.16 -0.52
CA ASN A 156 -0.38 -22.21 -1.72
C ASN A 156 -1.87 -22.32 -1.38
N PHE A 157 -2.23 -23.10 -0.36
CA PHE A 157 -3.61 -23.19 0.12
C PHE A 157 -4.14 -21.81 0.56
N ILE A 158 -3.40 -21.11 1.44
CA ILE A 158 -3.76 -19.76 1.88
C ILE A 158 -3.83 -18.79 0.71
N ASN A 159 -2.86 -18.84 -0.22
CA ASN A 159 -2.84 -18.00 -1.41
C ASN A 159 -4.08 -18.20 -2.29
N ASN A 160 -4.47 -19.45 -2.52
CA ASN A 160 -5.67 -19.77 -3.30
C ASN A 160 -6.94 -19.27 -2.60
N LEU A 161 -7.00 -19.44 -1.27
CA LEU A 161 -8.12 -18.98 -0.46
C LEU A 161 -8.26 -17.45 -0.50
N ILE A 162 -7.15 -16.71 -0.36
CA ILE A 162 -7.13 -15.25 -0.48
C ILE A 162 -7.54 -14.82 -1.90
N ASN A 163 -7.05 -15.50 -2.92
CA ASN A 163 -7.33 -15.16 -4.32
C ASN A 163 -8.74 -15.55 -4.79
N SER A 164 -9.46 -16.41 -4.06
CA SER A 164 -10.89 -16.62 -4.30
C SER A 164 -11.73 -15.34 -4.09
N TYR A 165 -11.18 -14.36 -3.36
CA TYR A 165 -11.74 -13.02 -3.17
C TYR A 165 -11.09 -11.94 -4.08
N ASN A 166 -10.36 -12.34 -5.12
CA ASN A 166 -9.69 -11.44 -6.06
C ASN A 166 -8.69 -10.46 -5.37
N LEU A 167 -8.01 -10.89 -4.32
CA LEU A 167 -7.09 -10.05 -3.54
C LEU A 167 -5.64 -10.02 -4.07
N ASN A 168 -5.37 -10.72 -5.18
CA ASN A 168 -4.08 -10.69 -5.91
C ASN A 168 -2.87 -10.99 -5.01
N SER A 169 -3.03 -11.94 -4.08
CA SER A 169 -1.91 -12.41 -3.26
C SER A 169 -0.93 -13.26 -4.07
N LYS A 170 0.33 -13.27 -3.64
CA LYS A 170 1.41 -14.02 -4.28
C LYS A 170 2.20 -14.78 -3.25
N VAL A 171 2.80 -15.89 -3.67
CA VAL A 171 3.71 -16.69 -2.83
C VAL A 171 5.15 -16.39 -3.23
N LEU A 172 6.01 -16.20 -2.24
CA LEU A 172 7.46 -16.03 -2.40
C LEU A 172 8.19 -16.99 -1.49
N ARG A 173 9.09 -17.81 -2.06
CA ARG A 173 10.01 -18.65 -1.30
C ARG A 173 11.07 -17.79 -0.62
N ARG A 174 11.28 -17.98 0.68
CA ARG A 174 12.34 -17.36 1.49
C ARG A 174 13.37 -18.39 1.94
N LYS A 175 14.47 -17.94 2.54
CA LYS A 175 15.51 -18.84 3.09
C LYS A 175 14.96 -19.81 4.16
N LYS A 176 13.91 -19.39 4.89
CA LYS A 176 13.24 -20.19 5.93
C LYS A 176 11.73 -20.15 5.69
N GLY A 177 11.25 -20.96 4.74
CA GLY A 177 9.81 -21.11 4.46
C GLY A 177 9.30 -20.25 3.31
N TYR A 178 8.02 -19.92 3.36
CA TYR A 178 7.26 -19.26 2.30
C TYR A 178 6.53 -18.05 2.85
N MET A 179 6.29 -17.06 2.00
CA MET A 179 5.57 -15.84 2.35
C MET A 179 4.43 -15.64 1.36
N VAL A 180 3.21 -15.64 1.87
CA VAL A 180 2.04 -15.18 1.12
C VAL A 180 1.90 -13.69 1.36
N TYR A 181 1.81 -12.87 0.31
CA TYR A 181 1.80 -11.41 0.49
C TYR A 181 0.89 -10.67 -0.48
N ILE A 182 0.43 -9.49 -0.04
CA ILE A 182 -0.34 -8.50 -0.80
C ILE A 182 0.38 -7.16 -0.74
N LYS A 183 0.49 -6.44 -1.87
CA LYS A 183 1.15 -5.12 -1.95
C LYS A 183 0.21 -3.99 -2.34
N GLU A 184 -0.94 -4.30 -2.91
CA GLU A 184 -1.91 -3.32 -3.34
C GLU A 184 -2.70 -2.79 -2.14
N ALA A 185 -2.69 -1.47 -1.94
CA ALA A 185 -3.31 -0.85 -0.76
C ALA A 185 -4.79 -1.20 -0.60
N GLU A 186 -5.54 -1.16 -1.70
CA GLU A 186 -6.97 -1.49 -1.72
C GLU A 186 -7.21 -2.96 -1.34
N LYS A 187 -6.42 -3.88 -1.90
CA LYS A 187 -6.52 -5.31 -1.61
C LYS A 187 -6.13 -5.67 -0.17
N ILE A 188 -5.19 -4.92 0.41
CA ILE A 188 -4.87 -5.04 1.85
C ILE A 188 -6.08 -4.61 2.69
N SER A 189 -6.73 -3.50 2.35
CA SER A 189 -7.94 -3.06 3.04
C SER A 189 -9.05 -4.10 2.94
N ASP A 190 -9.28 -4.68 1.76
CA ASP A 190 -10.28 -5.72 1.55
C ASP A 190 -9.95 -7.00 2.32
N PHE A 191 -8.67 -7.38 2.42
CA PHE A 191 -8.26 -8.49 3.28
C PHE A 191 -8.55 -8.20 4.76
N LEU A 192 -8.28 -6.99 5.25
CA LEU A 192 -8.59 -6.61 6.63
C LEU A 192 -10.10 -6.64 6.92
N LYS A 193 -10.93 -6.25 5.94
CA LYS A 193 -12.41 -6.39 6.03
C LYS A 193 -12.80 -7.87 6.10
N LEU A 194 -12.19 -8.71 5.25
CA LEU A 194 -12.45 -10.14 5.20
C LEU A 194 -12.22 -10.81 6.56
N ILE A 195 -11.13 -10.48 7.26
CA ILE A 195 -10.86 -11.02 8.60
C ILE A 195 -11.60 -10.28 9.74
N LYS A 196 -12.54 -9.37 9.41
CA LYS A 196 -13.39 -8.60 10.32
C LYS A 196 -12.59 -7.61 11.22
N ALA A 197 -11.46 -7.07 10.75
CA ALA A 197 -10.66 -6.06 11.46
C ALA A 197 -11.13 -4.63 11.15
N PHE A 198 -12.36 -4.29 11.49
CA PHE A 198 -13.04 -3.06 11.04
C PHE A 198 -12.40 -1.76 11.55
N ASN A 199 -11.95 -1.71 12.80
CA ASN A 199 -11.24 -0.53 13.33
C ASN A 199 -9.89 -0.35 12.63
N GLY A 200 -9.21 -1.48 12.35
CA GLY A 200 -7.98 -1.49 11.55
C GLY A 200 -8.22 -0.95 10.14
N VAL A 201 -9.33 -1.35 9.49
CA VAL A 201 -9.73 -0.85 8.17
C VAL A 201 -9.98 0.65 8.18
N MET A 202 -10.76 1.16 9.13
CA MET A 202 -11.07 2.60 9.23
C MET A 202 -9.79 3.42 9.32
N TYR A 203 -8.89 3.07 10.23
CA TYR A 203 -7.59 3.74 10.33
C TYR A 203 -6.78 3.65 9.04
N TYR A 204 -6.76 2.48 8.39
CA TYR A 204 -6.02 2.25 7.15
C TYR A 204 -6.51 3.14 6.02
N GLU A 205 -7.82 3.21 5.81
CA GLU A 205 -8.45 4.00 4.76
C GLU A 205 -8.31 5.51 4.99
N ASP A 206 -8.41 5.99 6.23
CA ASP A 206 -8.19 7.39 6.57
C ASP A 206 -6.78 7.84 6.16
N ILE A 207 -5.76 7.05 6.53
CA ILE A 207 -4.37 7.36 6.18
C ILE A 207 -4.13 7.25 4.68
N ARG A 208 -4.70 6.23 4.01
CA ARG A 208 -4.60 6.05 2.56
C ARG A 208 -5.15 7.27 1.82
N THR A 209 -6.37 7.68 2.16
CA THR A 209 -7.04 8.83 1.56
C THR A 209 -6.23 10.13 1.77
N TYR A 210 -5.73 10.34 2.98
CA TYR A 210 -4.87 11.49 3.27
C TYR A 210 -3.61 11.50 2.39
N ARG A 211 -2.91 10.38 2.27
CA ARG A 211 -1.70 10.26 1.44
C ARG A 211 -1.99 10.48 -0.04
N GLU A 212 -3.09 9.97 -0.55
CA GLU A 212 -3.51 10.19 -1.95
C GLU A 212 -3.73 11.68 -2.23
N LYS A 213 -4.42 12.40 -1.33
CA LYS A 213 -4.61 13.85 -1.44
C LYS A 213 -3.29 14.63 -1.43
N VAL A 214 -2.39 14.31 -0.51
CA VAL A 214 -1.06 14.94 -0.43
C VAL A 214 -0.26 14.68 -1.71
N ASN A 215 -0.24 13.44 -2.21
CA ASN A 215 0.46 13.10 -3.44
C ASN A 215 -0.12 13.81 -4.66
N LEU A 216 -1.46 13.95 -4.75
CA LEU A 216 -2.10 14.68 -5.83
C LEU A 216 -1.70 16.16 -5.81
N ASN A 217 -1.77 16.81 -4.63
CA ASN A 217 -1.36 18.20 -4.47
C ASN A 217 0.13 18.43 -4.86
N ASN A 218 1.01 17.53 -4.43
CA ASN A 218 2.42 17.60 -4.82
C ASN A 218 2.62 17.48 -6.34
N ARG A 219 1.86 16.60 -7.01
CA ARG A 219 1.91 16.49 -8.49
C ARG A 219 1.43 17.75 -9.17
N ILE A 220 0.34 18.37 -8.68
CA ILE A 220 -0.18 19.64 -9.21
C ILE A 220 0.89 20.73 -9.04
N ASN A 221 1.41 20.91 -7.84
CA ASN A 221 2.43 21.94 -7.56
C ASN A 221 3.69 21.74 -8.41
N ASN A 222 4.17 20.51 -8.57
CA ASN A 222 5.33 20.21 -9.43
C ASN A 222 5.04 20.54 -10.90
N CYS A 223 3.82 20.28 -11.38
CA CYS A 223 3.42 20.60 -12.74
C CYS A 223 3.35 22.14 -12.96
N GLU A 224 2.77 22.87 -12.01
CA GLU A 224 2.69 24.34 -12.06
C GLU A 224 4.09 24.97 -12.02
N GLN A 225 4.95 24.52 -11.11
CA GLN A 225 6.33 24.99 -11.03
C GLN A 225 7.10 24.75 -12.34
N ALA A 226 7.01 23.55 -12.91
CA ALA A 226 7.65 23.24 -14.18
C ALA A 226 7.12 24.10 -15.35
N ASN A 227 5.83 24.48 -15.33
CA ASN A 227 5.24 25.36 -16.32
C ASN A 227 5.76 26.81 -16.15
N VAL A 228 5.87 27.31 -14.92
CA VAL A 228 6.45 28.63 -14.63
C VAL A 228 7.91 28.68 -15.06
N GLU A 229 8.73 27.70 -14.70
CA GLU A 229 10.14 27.62 -15.09
C GLU A 229 10.33 27.62 -16.62
N LYS A 230 9.52 26.85 -17.36
CA LYS A 230 9.53 26.85 -18.82
C LYS A 230 9.14 28.19 -19.41
N SER A 231 8.15 28.87 -18.83
CA SER A 231 7.71 30.18 -19.25
C SER A 231 8.80 31.22 -19.04
N MET A 232 9.43 31.25 -17.87
CA MET A 232 10.54 32.17 -17.54
C MET A 232 11.77 31.91 -18.42
N ALA A 233 12.16 30.65 -18.63
CA ALA A 233 13.26 30.31 -19.51
C ALA A 233 13.00 30.73 -20.98
N SER A 234 11.75 30.63 -21.43
CA SER A 234 11.36 31.12 -22.76
C SER A 234 11.40 32.62 -22.83
N SER A 235 10.91 33.34 -21.83
CA SER A 235 10.94 34.79 -21.73
C SER A 235 12.37 35.34 -21.75
N ASN A 236 13.23 34.77 -20.91
CA ASN A 236 14.64 35.17 -20.85
C ASN A 236 15.35 35.02 -22.21
N ARG A 237 15.07 33.92 -22.93
CA ARG A 237 15.58 33.78 -24.32
C ARG A 237 15.06 34.83 -25.26
N GLN A 238 13.77 35.14 -25.19
CA GLN A 238 13.15 36.18 -26.06
C GLN A 238 13.75 37.56 -25.78
N ILE A 239 14.00 37.89 -24.50
CA ILE A 239 14.65 39.16 -24.12
C ILE A 239 16.08 39.21 -24.67
N LYS A 240 16.87 38.12 -24.51
CA LYS A 240 18.21 38.04 -25.11
C LYS A 240 18.19 38.24 -26.64
N ASP A 241 17.24 37.60 -27.32
CA ASP A 241 17.10 37.78 -28.77
C ASP A 241 16.85 39.26 -29.13
N ILE A 242 16.04 40.00 -28.37
CA ILE A 242 15.78 41.42 -28.55
C ILE A 242 17.04 42.26 -28.26
N GLU A 243 17.78 41.93 -27.20
CA GLU A 243 19.05 42.61 -26.84
C GLU A 243 20.10 42.44 -27.93
N ILE A 244 20.23 41.25 -28.53
CA ILE A 244 21.11 41.00 -29.66
C ILE A 244 20.77 41.90 -30.83
N ILE A 245 19.49 42.00 -31.21
CA ILE A 245 19.06 42.84 -32.32
C ILE A 245 19.38 44.33 -32.06
N LYS A 246 19.22 44.79 -30.80
CA LYS A 246 19.58 46.14 -30.41
C LYS A 246 21.12 46.37 -30.44
N ALA A 247 21.89 45.43 -29.99
CA ALA A 247 23.37 45.51 -30.01
C ALA A 247 23.97 45.59 -31.42
N TYR A 248 23.31 45.00 -32.41
CA TYR A 248 23.71 45.06 -33.80
C TYR A 248 23.06 46.23 -34.58
N ASP A 249 22.42 47.18 -33.89
CA ASP A 249 21.68 48.35 -34.45
C ASP A 249 20.66 47.94 -35.51
N ALA A 250 20.14 46.72 -35.42
CA ALA A 250 19.20 46.15 -36.40
C ALA A 250 17.73 46.27 -36.00
N TYR A 251 17.43 47.00 -34.92
CA TYR A 251 16.04 47.16 -34.41
C TYR A 251 15.12 47.83 -35.40
N GLY A 252 15.68 48.72 -36.25
CA GLY A 252 14.95 49.37 -37.34
C GLY A 252 14.40 48.43 -38.40
N LEU A 253 14.96 47.22 -38.56
CA LEU A 253 14.51 46.22 -39.53
C LEU A 253 13.23 45.48 -39.13
N LEU A 254 12.79 45.62 -37.86
CA LEU A 254 11.57 45.00 -37.38
C LEU A 254 10.34 45.82 -37.79
N ASP A 255 9.28 45.10 -38.22
CA ASP A 255 7.96 45.71 -38.44
C ASP A 255 7.45 46.36 -37.14
N ASP A 256 6.69 47.46 -37.23
CA ASP A 256 6.17 48.16 -36.05
C ASP A 256 5.31 47.27 -35.15
N LYS A 257 4.54 46.35 -35.74
CA LYS A 257 3.76 45.35 -34.98
C LYS A 257 4.65 44.36 -34.20
N VAL A 258 5.86 44.10 -34.66
CA VAL A 258 6.84 43.23 -33.98
C VAL A 258 7.57 44.02 -32.88
N LYS A 259 7.89 45.31 -33.15
CA LYS A 259 8.49 46.21 -32.15
C LYS A 259 7.62 46.36 -30.90
N VAL A 260 6.31 46.55 -31.08
CA VAL A 260 5.35 46.59 -29.98
C VAL A 260 5.48 45.34 -29.09
N VAL A 261 5.51 44.14 -29.66
CA VAL A 261 5.65 42.90 -28.86
C VAL A 261 7.01 42.82 -28.15
N ALA A 262 8.08 43.28 -28.78
CA ALA A 262 9.39 43.35 -28.19
C ALA A 262 9.45 44.26 -26.97
N GLU A 263 8.86 45.46 -27.08
CA GLU A 263 8.78 46.46 -25.99
C GLU A 263 7.98 45.92 -24.79
N TYR A 264 6.82 45.33 -25.06
CA TYR A 264 5.99 44.73 -24.01
C TYR A 264 6.67 43.51 -23.35
N ARG A 265 7.44 42.70 -24.08
CA ARG A 265 8.20 41.59 -23.51
C ARG A 265 9.30 42.10 -22.57
N ILE A 266 9.99 43.18 -22.91
CA ILE A 266 10.98 43.80 -22.04
C ILE A 266 10.31 44.42 -20.79
N LYS A 267 9.17 45.10 -21.00
CA LYS A 267 8.42 45.74 -19.90
C LYS A 267 7.84 44.73 -18.90
N TYR A 268 7.43 43.55 -19.38
CA TYR A 268 6.79 42.48 -18.60
C TYR A 268 7.51 41.15 -18.78
N PRO A 269 8.73 41.00 -18.20
CA PRO A 269 9.58 39.84 -18.44
C PRO A 269 9.02 38.52 -17.86
N GLU A 270 8.23 38.59 -16.78
CA GLU A 270 7.68 37.42 -16.10
C GLU A 270 6.33 36.94 -16.70
N SER A 271 5.70 37.76 -17.51
CA SER A 271 4.38 37.42 -18.07
C SER A 271 4.44 36.23 -19.01
N SER A 272 3.49 35.34 -18.88
CA SER A 272 3.23 34.29 -19.88
C SER A 272 2.80 34.91 -21.22
N LEU A 273 2.85 34.13 -22.31
CA LEU A 273 2.39 34.59 -23.61
C LEU A 273 0.89 34.95 -23.65
N ILE A 274 0.10 34.32 -22.77
CA ILE A 274 -1.33 34.61 -22.62
C ILE A 274 -1.49 35.98 -21.97
N GLU A 275 -0.88 36.17 -20.81
CA GLU A 275 -0.92 37.44 -20.08
C GLU A 275 -0.37 38.60 -20.95
N LEU A 276 0.76 38.37 -21.63
CA LEU A 276 1.35 39.35 -22.52
C LEU A 276 0.37 39.74 -23.65
N SER A 277 -0.37 38.78 -24.23
CA SER A 277 -1.38 39.06 -25.25
C SER A 277 -2.55 39.86 -24.70
N GLN A 278 -2.95 39.63 -23.47
CA GLN A 278 -4.02 40.38 -22.79
C GLN A 278 -3.56 41.81 -22.48
N ILE A 279 -2.38 41.99 -21.91
CA ILE A 279 -1.81 43.29 -21.60
C ILE A 279 -1.70 44.14 -22.87
N ILE A 280 -1.12 43.61 -23.94
CA ILE A 280 -1.01 44.31 -25.21
C ILE A 280 -2.40 44.68 -25.75
N SER A 281 -3.36 43.76 -25.68
CA SER A 281 -4.71 44.00 -26.17
C SER A 281 -5.42 45.15 -25.43
N VAL A 282 -5.23 45.22 -24.12
CA VAL A 282 -5.83 46.26 -23.26
C VAL A 282 -5.15 47.63 -23.50
N GLU A 283 -3.81 47.65 -23.42
CA GLU A 283 -3.06 48.92 -23.52
C GLU A 283 -3.08 49.53 -24.93
N THR A 284 -3.07 48.70 -26.00
CA THR A 284 -3.10 49.20 -27.39
C THR A 284 -4.50 49.28 -27.97
N LYS A 285 -5.54 48.86 -27.26
CA LYS A 285 -6.92 48.74 -27.74
C LYS A 285 -7.09 47.88 -29.00
N ASN A 286 -6.09 47.08 -29.35
CA ASN A 286 -6.07 46.18 -30.49
C ASN A 286 -6.03 44.72 -30.01
N LYS A 287 -7.03 43.94 -30.37
CA LYS A 287 -7.09 42.52 -29.95
C LYS A 287 -5.94 41.72 -30.58
N ILE A 288 -5.09 41.16 -29.76
CA ILE A 288 -3.99 40.27 -30.15
C ILE A 288 -4.13 38.92 -29.44
N THR A 289 -3.87 37.84 -30.16
CA THR A 289 -3.93 36.48 -29.60
C THR A 289 -2.56 35.98 -29.21
N LYS A 290 -2.50 34.99 -28.29
CA LYS A 290 -1.28 34.27 -27.92
C LYS A 290 -0.49 33.80 -29.16
N SER A 291 -1.18 33.22 -30.14
CA SER A 291 -0.56 32.76 -31.40
C SER A 291 0.12 33.87 -32.17
N CYS A 292 -0.51 35.05 -32.23
CA CYS A 292 0.04 36.22 -32.91
C CYS A 292 1.29 36.76 -32.17
N VAL A 293 1.24 36.83 -30.82
CA VAL A 293 2.41 37.20 -30.02
C VAL A 293 3.55 36.22 -30.24
N ASN A 294 3.28 34.92 -30.19
CA ASN A 294 4.30 33.89 -30.39
C ASN A 294 4.90 33.97 -31.82
N HIS A 295 4.09 34.20 -32.85
CA HIS A 295 4.59 34.35 -34.20
C HIS A 295 5.53 35.58 -34.35
N ARG A 296 5.20 36.70 -33.70
CA ARG A 296 6.05 37.91 -33.73
C ARG A 296 7.37 37.69 -32.98
N LEU A 297 7.34 37.05 -31.82
CA LEU A 297 8.54 36.67 -31.07
C LEU A 297 9.42 35.69 -31.85
N ARG A 298 8.84 34.80 -32.65
CA ARG A 298 9.59 33.90 -33.51
C ARG A 298 10.32 34.66 -34.63
N LYS A 299 9.72 35.71 -35.22
CA LYS A 299 10.43 36.59 -36.17
C LYS A 299 11.61 37.32 -35.53
N ILE A 300 11.48 37.76 -34.27
CA ILE A 300 12.59 38.35 -33.51
C ILE A 300 13.71 37.36 -33.40
N ARG A 301 13.44 36.12 -32.99
CA ARG A 301 14.42 35.06 -32.86
C ARG A 301 15.12 34.77 -34.19
N GLU A 302 14.37 34.61 -35.28
CA GLU A 302 14.93 34.34 -36.62
C GLU A 302 15.89 35.44 -37.09
N LEU A 303 15.62 36.72 -36.77
CA LEU A 303 16.50 37.85 -37.05
C LEU A 303 17.77 37.79 -36.15
N ALA A 304 17.60 37.58 -34.86
CA ALA A 304 18.73 37.46 -33.92
C ALA A 304 19.69 36.32 -34.32
N GLU A 305 19.18 35.16 -34.68
CA GLU A 305 19.99 34.01 -35.17
C GLU A 305 20.73 34.34 -36.48
N LYS A 306 20.16 35.13 -37.39
CA LYS A 306 20.85 35.57 -38.61
C LYS A 306 21.97 36.54 -38.34
N LEU A 307 21.80 37.46 -37.36
CA LEU A 307 22.84 38.42 -36.98
C LEU A 307 24.02 37.78 -36.28
N GLN A 308 23.80 36.75 -35.50
CA GLN A 308 24.87 36.01 -34.82
C GLN A 308 25.70 35.09 -35.73
N LYS A 309 25.16 34.72 -36.89
CA LYS A 309 25.87 33.86 -37.89
C LYS A 309 26.72 34.67 -38.87
N LYS A 310 26.68 35.98 -38.83
CA LYS A 310 27.55 36.89 -39.57
C LYS A 310 28.71 37.35 -38.70
#